data_c0ca8f28ad88f8898cba3cd189d4e13d
#
_entry.id   c0ca8f28ad88f8898cba3cd189d4e13d
#
_cell.length_a   1.000
_cell.length_b   1.000
_cell.length_c   1.000
_cell.angle_alpha   90.00
_cell.angle_beta   90.00
_cell.angle_gamma   90.00
#
_symmetry.space_group_name_H-M   'P 1'
#
loop_
_entity.id
_entity.type
_entity.pdbx_description
1 polymer ?
#
loop_
_entity_poly.entity_id
_entity_poly.type
_entity_poly.pdbx_seq_one_letter_code
_entity_poly.pdbx_strand_id
1 'polypeptide(L)'
;MRVTKRDWGSLYETDVLILGTGASGMGAALKAAEKHADVLMLGKGTLESSGSLGGGNDHFMAVLDTDEAYDNVESFVDFYMKSAYGYRREQLAQWHDAFAPCLAVLDEVGTEFKPGEGGGLYRSVGFGQPGAWWLHIVNGRTIKRNLAKKIRRLNGVSVLDDIQITRMFARDGKVTGCMGFNVLSGETVAVACKTAVTCLGWHAQRAANNSTNNPFNCWFTPFTTGSYFTQAYHIGAAVINADISGRTTMLPKGWGAPGMNGINNMGGHELNALGERFMGKYDPMWENGKRRNQIMGTEQEQLEGYGPPFYMDMRHFSPEDAYHLQYVLMPADKETYLDYCAARGIDFRATPLEVEIGEMALSGMLLADERMETTVKGLFAGCNFTSFSGAMCGGYVAMNHAADDAAKYDMASLDEGEIRAWKEKDEAPLRNGAPNALTCTDFENPIRQVMDYYAGFRRNMPGMKLALEKLELIASRREKVKAKNLHELMRLHEAFDLLELCRMHLDACLQRRESGRGMYKLADYPDLDPALDKGLVVRLENGSPAYSWLEKQAL
;
A
#
# COMPACT_ATOMS: atom_id res chain seq x y z
N MET A 1 21.18 1.47 20.21
CA MET A 1 20.90 0.05 19.80
C MET A 1 21.90 -0.90 20.43
N ARG A 2 21.45 -2.00 21.01
CA ARG A 2 22.27 -3.09 21.58
C ARG A 2 22.04 -4.38 20.79
N VAL A 3 23.10 -5.18 20.59
CA VAL A 3 23.03 -6.48 19.89
C VAL A 3 23.63 -7.55 20.75
N THR A 4 22.92 -8.68 20.89
CA THR A 4 23.39 -9.86 21.66
C THR A 4 23.25 -11.08 20.75
N LYS A 5 24.36 -11.79 20.53
CA LYS A 5 24.33 -13.08 19.83
C LYS A 5 23.78 -14.17 20.74
N ARG A 6 22.92 -15.01 20.18
CA ARG A 6 22.30 -16.17 20.79
C ARG A 6 22.57 -17.39 19.91
N ASP A 7 22.38 -18.58 20.44
CA ASP A 7 22.50 -19.83 19.67
C ASP A 7 21.44 -19.98 18.58
N TRP A 8 20.29 -19.29 18.70
CA TRP A 8 19.25 -19.23 17.70
C TRP A 8 19.42 -18.10 16.66
N GLY A 9 20.29 -17.10 16.88
CA GLY A 9 20.50 -15.94 16.00
C GLY A 9 20.93 -14.69 16.73
N SER A 10 20.41 -13.52 16.36
CA SER A 10 20.72 -12.24 16.98
C SER A 10 19.50 -11.59 17.61
N LEU A 11 19.66 -11.13 18.85
CA LEU A 11 18.70 -10.28 19.57
C LEU A 11 19.18 -8.82 19.50
N TYR A 12 18.35 -7.96 18.97
CA TYR A 12 18.53 -6.52 18.96
C TYR A 12 17.59 -5.86 19.98
N GLU A 13 18.04 -4.76 20.57
CA GLU A 13 17.25 -3.92 21.47
C GLU A 13 17.33 -2.48 20.97
N THR A 14 16.18 -1.81 20.81
CA THR A 14 16.07 -0.44 20.33
C THR A 14 14.90 0.28 21.02
N ASP A 15 14.97 1.60 21.15
CA ASP A 15 13.85 2.35 21.74
C ASP A 15 12.63 2.28 20.81
N VAL A 16 12.79 2.59 19.55
CA VAL A 16 11.71 2.51 18.55
C VAL A 16 12.09 1.58 17.41
N LEU A 17 11.20 0.67 17.06
CA LEU A 17 11.34 -0.24 15.94
C LEU A 17 10.55 0.30 14.73
N ILE A 18 11.20 0.47 13.58
CA ILE A 18 10.54 0.78 12.30
C ILE A 18 10.45 -0.51 11.48
N LEU A 19 9.23 -0.97 11.20
CA LEU A 19 8.95 -2.15 10.41
C LEU A 19 8.68 -1.73 8.97
N GLY A 20 9.66 -1.88 8.09
CA GLY A 20 9.60 -1.51 6.68
C GLY A 20 10.44 -0.28 6.32
N THR A 21 11.07 -0.33 5.14
CA THR A 21 11.99 0.69 4.60
C THR A 21 11.44 1.40 3.36
N GLY A 22 10.12 1.36 3.14
CA GLY A 22 9.41 2.14 2.13
C GLY A 22 9.34 3.63 2.46
N ALA A 23 8.57 4.40 1.69
CA ALA A 23 8.40 5.85 1.91
C ALA A 23 7.99 6.19 3.35
N SER A 24 7.08 5.42 3.93
CA SER A 24 6.63 5.58 5.32
C SER A 24 7.77 5.37 6.32
N GLY A 25 8.54 4.27 6.19
CA GLY A 25 9.69 4.02 7.05
C GLY A 25 10.76 5.11 6.93
N MET A 26 10.95 5.67 5.71
CA MET A 26 11.86 6.79 5.52
C MET A 26 11.38 8.06 6.22
N GLY A 27 10.07 8.39 6.13
CA GLY A 27 9.48 9.50 6.89
C GLY A 27 9.64 9.32 8.41
N ALA A 28 9.41 8.09 8.89
CA ALA A 28 9.63 7.76 10.29
C ALA A 28 11.10 7.94 10.72
N ALA A 29 12.06 7.50 9.91
CA ALA A 29 13.49 7.65 10.21
C ALA A 29 13.93 9.13 10.27
N LEU A 30 13.39 9.97 9.39
CA LEU A 30 13.66 11.41 9.39
C LEU A 30 13.19 12.04 10.70
N LYS A 31 11.95 11.74 11.13
CA LYS A 31 11.42 12.25 12.40
C LYS A 31 12.14 11.71 13.61
N ALA A 32 12.56 10.44 13.56
CA ALA A 32 13.35 9.84 14.64
C ALA A 32 14.68 10.60 14.89
N ALA A 33 15.36 11.00 13.82
CA ALA A 33 16.58 11.79 13.93
C ALA A 33 16.35 13.18 14.55
N GLU A 34 15.24 13.84 14.21
CA GLU A 34 14.83 15.13 14.82
C GLU A 34 14.52 14.97 16.32
N LYS A 35 13.97 13.81 16.71
CA LYS A 35 13.64 13.48 18.11
C LYS A 35 14.84 12.90 18.88
N HIS A 36 15.98 12.71 18.24
CA HIS A 36 17.17 12.04 18.82
C HIS A 36 16.85 10.64 19.40
N ALA A 37 15.89 9.93 18.77
CA ALA A 37 15.50 8.60 19.18
C ALA A 37 16.50 7.54 18.70
N ASP A 38 16.75 6.50 19.49
CA ASP A 38 17.51 5.32 19.07
C ASP A 38 16.58 4.34 18.33
N VAL A 39 16.83 4.18 17.04
CA VAL A 39 15.89 3.49 16.13
C VAL A 39 16.59 2.42 15.33
N LEU A 40 15.90 1.28 15.20
CA LEU A 40 16.25 0.22 14.26
C LEU A 40 15.17 0.08 13.19
N MET A 41 15.55 0.20 11.92
CA MET A 41 14.71 -0.06 10.76
C MET A 41 14.97 -1.45 10.20
N LEU A 42 13.91 -2.20 9.87
CA LEU A 42 13.99 -3.49 9.20
C LEU A 42 13.38 -3.42 7.81
N GLY A 43 14.10 -3.83 6.78
CA GLY A 43 13.64 -3.91 5.40
C GLY A 43 13.78 -5.30 4.80
N LYS A 44 12.77 -5.78 4.07
CA LYS A 44 12.83 -7.07 3.35
C LYS A 44 13.82 -7.03 2.18
N GLY A 45 14.04 -5.88 1.59
CA GLY A 45 15.09 -5.59 0.61
C GLY A 45 15.92 -4.40 1.07
N THR A 46 16.81 -3.92 0.21
CA THR A 46 17.68 -2.78 0.55
C THR A 46 16.90 -1.48 0.71
N LEU A 47 17.38 -0.61 1.59
CA LEU A 47 16.80 0.71 1.81
C LEU A 47 16.68 1.50 0.50
N GLU A 48 17.62 1.33 -0.42
CA GLU A 48 17.73 2.05 -1.69
C GLU A 48 16.65 1.69 -2.71
N SER A 49 16.03 0.50 -2.61
CA SER A 49 15.14 -0.02 -3.65
C SER A 49 13.79 -0.55 -3.15
N SER A 50 13.63 -0.77 -1.84
CA SER A 50 12.43 -1.39 -1.28
C SER A 50 11.20 -0.49 -1.29
N GLY A 51 10.00 -1.11 -1.32
CA GLY A 51 8.71 -0.43 -1.32
C GLY A 51 8.33 0.16 -2.69
N SER A 52 7.11 0.69 -2.79
CA SER A 52 6.57 1.23 -4.05
C SER A 52 7.38 2.43 -4.59
N LEU A 53 8.02 3.20 -3.71
CA LEU A 53 8.91 4.30 -4.11
C LEU A 53 10.22 3.81 -4.77
N GLY A 54 10.54 2.51 -4.69
CA GLY A 54 11.75 1.94 -5.28
C GLY A 54 11.86 2.16 -6.79
N GLY A 55 10.73 2.21 -7.48
CA GLY A 55 10.65 2.50 -8.93
C GLY A 55 10.64 3.99 -9.29
N GLY A 56 10.60 4.88 -8.32
CA GLY A 56 10.43 6.32 -8.53
C GLY A 56 9.02 6.81 -8.21
N ASN A 57 8.77 8.09 -8.44
CA ASN A 57 7.44 8.70 -8.38
C ASN A 57 7.40 9.99 -9.20
N ASP A 58 6.28 10.26 -9.86
CA ASP A 58 6.09 11.41 -10.74
C ASP A 58 5.42 12.61 -10.07
N HIS A 59 4.94 12.46 -8.83
CA HIS A 59 4.28 13.56 -8.13
C HIS A 59 4.26 13.37 -6.61
N PHE A 60 4.08 14.49 -5.90
CA PHE A 60 3.89 14.54 -4.46
C PHE A 60 2.64 15.36 -4.17
N MET A 61 1.67 14.81 -3.45
CA MET A 61 0.48 15.54 -3.07
C MET A 61 0.76 16.40 -1.84
N ALA A 62 0.47 17.69 -1.93
CA ALA A 62 0.56 18.61 -0.81
C ALA A 62 -0.43 19.78 -0.95
N VAL A 63 -0.90 20.25 0.18
CA VAL A 63 -1.54 21.56 0.37
C VAL A 63 -0.44 22.52 0.79
N LEU A 64 -0.39 23.70 0.18
CA LEU A 64 0.72 24.66 0.35
C LEU A 64 0.30 25.95 1.07
N ASP A 65 -0.95 26.01 1.55
CA ASP A 65 -1.52 27.18 2.26
C ASP A 65 -1.39 28.50 1.47
N THR A 66 -1.74 28.44 0.17
CA THR A 66 -1.79 29.61 -0.71
C THR A 66 -3.11 30.38 -0.53
N ASP A 67 -3.26 31.52 -1.22
CA ASP A 67 -4.50 32.31 -1.18
C ASP A 67 -5.70 31.64 -1.90
N GLU A 68 -5.48 30.48 -2.53
CA GLU A 68 -6.54 29.72 -3.20
C GLU A 68 -7.47 29.06 -2.18
N ALA A 69 -8.78 29.18 -2.38
CA ALA A 69 -9.81 28.73 -1.44
C ALA A 69 -9.75 27.24 -1.10
N TYR A 70 -9.20 26.41 -2.02
CA TYR A 70 -9.05 24.97 -1.81
C TYR A 70 -7.72 24.58 -1.14
N ASP A 71 -6.76 25.50 -1.05
CA ASP A 71 -5.36 25.19 -0.70
C ASP A 71 -5.03 25.52 0.76
N ASN A 72 -5.79 24.93 1.67
CA ASN A 72 -5.65 25.11 3.11
C ASN A 72 -6.02 23.84 3.87
N VAL A 73 -5.64 23.77 5.13
CA VAL A 73 -5.86 22.61 6.00
C VAL A 73 -7.34 22.23 6.13
N GLU A 74 -8.26 23.19 6.19
CA GLU A 74 -9.70 22.93 6.36
C GLU A 74 -10.26 22.20 5.13
N SER A 75 -9.95 22.68 3.93
CA SER A 75 -10.34 22.06 2.67
C SER A 75 -9.79 20.63 2.54
N PHE A 76 -8.54 20.42 2.97
CA PHE A 76 -7.88 19.12 2.98
C PHE A 76 -8.56 18.14 3.95
N VAL A 77 -8.78 18.56 5.19
CA VAL A 77 -9.43 17.76 6.22
C VAL A 77 -10.85 17.39 5.79
N ASP A 78 -11.63 18.36 5.34
CA ASP A 78 -13.00 18.14 4.89
C ASP A 78 -13.11 17.15 3.74
N PHE A 79 -12.20 17.23 2.75
CA PHE A 79 -12.18 16.30 1.64
C PHE A 79 -12.00 14.84 2.12
N TYR A 80 -11.03 14.58 2.99
CA TYR A 80 -10.77 13.21 3.47
C TYR A 80 -11.83 12.73 4.45
N MET A 81 -12.36 13.58 5.31
CA MET A 81 -13.46 13.23 6.22
C MET A 81 -14.74 12.85 5.46
N LYS A 82 -14.99 13.47 4.31
CA LYS A 82 -16.14 13.15 3.44
C LYS A 82 -15.93 11.89 2.60
N SER A 83 -14.70 11.62 2.17
CA SER A 83 -14.40 10.61 1.15
C SER A 83 -13.93 9.26 1.70
N ALA A 84 -13.49 9.19 2.96
CA ALA A 84 -12.92 7.99 3.55
C ALA A 84 -13.50 7.67 4.95
N TYR A 85 -13.22 6.45 5.44
CA TYR A 85 -13.60 6.00 6.78
C TYR A 85 -12.36 5.74 7.60
N GLY A 86 -12.46 5.96 8.92
CA GLY A 86 -11.40 5.61 9.86
C GLY A 86 -10.37 6.71 10.10
N TYR A 87 -10.43 7.82 9.38
CA TYR A 87 -9.65 9.01 9.69
C TYR A 87 -10.29 9.82 10.82
N ARG A 88 -9.43 10.54 11.54
CA ARG A 88 -9.78 11.58 12.49
C ARG A 88 -9.30 12.94 11.99
N ARG A 89 -10.00 14.02 12.34
CA ARG A 89 -9.61 15.37 11.94
C ARG A 89 -8.19 15.70 12.37
N GLU A 90 -7.83 15.29 13.58
CA GLU A 90 -6.50 15.53 14.17
C GLU A 90 -5.39 14.77 13.41
N GLN A 91 -5.65 13.56 12.93
CA GLN A 91 -4.71 12.82 12.09
C GLN A 91 -4.47 13.55 10.76
N LEU A 92 -5.55 14.04 10.13
CA LEU A 92 -5.48 14.74 8.85
C LEU A 92 -4.79 16.10 8.98
N ALA A 93 -5.04 16.83 10.07
CA ALA A 93 -4.31 18.06 10.37
C ALA A 93 -2.81 17.81 10.55
N GLN A 94 -2.42 16.77 11.28
CA GLN A 94 -1.02 16.36 11.42
C GLN A 94 -0.40 15.91 10.09
N TRP A 95 -1.19 15.25 9.21
CA TRP A 95 -0.72 14.94 7.87
C TRP A 95 -0.42 16.23 7.09
N HIS A 96 -1.31 17.21 7.14
CA HIS A 96 -1.10 18.52 6.53
C HIS A 96 0.18 19.19 7.08
N ASP A 97 0.34 19.24 8.40
CA ASP A 97 1.52 19.83 9.05
C ASP A 97 2.84 19.15 8.64
N ALA A 98 2.78 17.86 8.25
CA ALA A 98 3.94 17.12 7.81
C ALA A 98 4.33 17.40 6.33
N PHE A 99 3.51 18.10 5.53
CA PHE A 99 3.88 18.41 4.15
C PHE A 99 5.12 19.27 4.07
N ALA A 100 5.16 20.37 4.80
CA ALA A 100 6.27 21.32 4.73
C ALA A 100 7.64 20.69 5.12
N PRO A 101 7.79 20.00 6.26
CA PRO A 101 9.07 19.35 6.58
C PRO A 101 9.43 18.22 5.61
N CYS A 102 8.46 17.45 5.09
CA CYS A 102 8.73 16.42 4.11
C CYS A 102 9.17 17.00 2.76
N LEU A 103 8.55 18.09 2.30
CA LEU A 103 8.96 18.81 1.09
C LEU A 103 10.37 19.40 1.24
N ALA A 104 10.68 20.00 2.39
CA ALA A 104 12.03 20.52 2.66
C ALA A 104 13.11 19.43 2.58
N VAL A 105 12.82 18.23 3.08
CA VAL A 105 13.75 17.10 2.94
C VAL A 105 13.87 16.64 1.48
N LEU A 106 12.77 16.61 0.73
CA LEU A 106 12.82 16.25 -0.70
C LEU A 106 13.68 17.26 -1.49
N ASP A 107 13.54 18.56 -1.23
CA ASP A 107 14.39 19.60 -1.81
C ASP A 107 15.87 19.40 -1.44
N GLU A 108 16.16 19.20 -0.16
CA GLU A 108 17.53 18.96 0.34
C GLU A 108 18.21 17.75 -0.34
N VAL A 109 17.46 16.70 -0.64
CA VAL A 109 18.01 15.53 -1.33
C VAL A 109 18.03 15.65 -2.86
N GLY A 110 17.66 16.82 -3.38
CA GLY A 110 17.72 17.16 -4.80
C GLY A 110 16.53 16.63 -5.61
N THR A 111 15.34 16.54 -5.01
CA THR A 111 14.11 16.29 -5.76
C THR A 111 13.73 17.57 -6.52
N GLU A 112 13.55 17.45 -7.83
CA GLU A 112 13.20 18.56 -8.71
C GLU A 112 11.70 18.54 -8.99
N PHE A 113 11.02 19.63 -8.65
CA PHE A 113 9.61 19.83 -8.98
C PHE A 113 9.49 20.67 -10.26
N LYS A 114 8.48 20.34 -11.09
CA LYS A 114 8.20 21.11 -12.32
C LYS A 114 7.85 22.55 -11.95
N PRO A 115 8.53 23.57 -12.54
CA PRO A 115 8.14 24.96 -12.35
C PRO A 115 6.79 25.23 -13.02
N GLY A 116 5.97 26.03 -12.33
CA GLY A 116 4.72 26.57 -12.86
C GLY A 116 4.91 27.92 -13.54
N GLU A 117 3.87 28.41 -14.17
CA GLU A 117 3.84 29.76 -14.70
C GLU A 117 3.95 30.80 -13.60
N GLY A 118 4.73 31.84 -13.81
CA GLY A 118 4.93 32.91 -12.83
C GLY A 118 5.87 32.60 -11.66
N GLY A 119 6.64 31.49 -11.71
CA GLY A 119 7.70 31.18 -10.74
C GLY A 119 7.28 30.31 -9.55
N GLY A 120 6.04 29.81 -9.52
CA GLY A 120 5.56 28.82 -8.56
C GLY A 120 5.83 27.37 -9.01
N LEU A 121 5.23 26.39 -8.30
CA LEU A 121 5.29 24.97 -8.67
C LEU A 121 4.11 24.60 -9.56
N TYR A 122 4.35 23.79 -10.59
CA TYR A 122 3.29 23.22 -11.42
C TYR A 122 2.49 22.21 -10.61
N ARG A 123 1.16 22.37 -10.63
CA ARG A 123 0.21 21.55 -9.84
C ARG A 123 -0.94 21.09 -10.72
N SER A 124 -1.43 19.90 -10.47
CA SER A 124 -2.61 19.35 -11.15
C SER A 124 -3.68 18.87 -10.18
N VAL A 125 -4.90 18.74 -10.70
CA VAL A 125 -6.07 18.20 -9.98
C VAL A 125 -6.20 16.72 -10.29
N GLY A 126 -6.65 15.91 -9.34
CA GLY A 126 -6.97 14.51 -9.57
C GLY A 126 -7.80 13.89 -8.45
N PHE A 127 -8.35 12.72 -8.71
CA PHE A 127 -9.08 11.89 -7.74
C PHE A 127 -10.28 12.56 -7.07
N GLY A 128 -10.91 13.52 -7.73
CA GLY A 128 -12.05 14.28 -7.21
C GLY A 128 -11.69 15.27 -6.11
N GLN A 129 -10.41 15.64 -6.00
CA GLN A 129 -9.95 16.66 -5.06
C GLN A 129 -10.49 18.04 -5.43
N PRO A 130 -10.68 18.95 -4.45
CA PRO A 130 -11.28 20.25 -4.69
C PRO A 130 -10.37 21.21 -5.46
N GLY A 131 -9.07 20.90 -5.57
CA GLY A 131 -8.10 21.74 -6.26
C GLY A 131 -6.80 21.04 -6.62
N ALA A 132 -5.86 21.82 -7.12
CA ALA A 132 -4.59 21.34 -7.64
C ALA A 132 -3.60 21.05 -6.51
N TRP A 133 -3.63 19.84 -5.95
CA TRP A 133 -2.76 19.41 -4.84
C TRP A 133 -1.58 18.54 -5.29
N TRP A 134 -1.50 18.13 -6.56
CA TRP A 134 -0.44 17.24 -7.06
C TRP A 134 0.72 18.04 -7.64
N LEU A 135 1.84 18.08 -6.94
CA LEU A 135 3.11 18.65 -7.39
C LEU A 135 3.81 17.66 -8.31
N HIS A 136 4.13 18.05 -9.54
CA HIS A 136 4.82 17.18 -10.49
C HIS A 136 6.32 17.15 -10.22
N ILE A 137 6.90 15.95 -10.25
CA ILE A 137 8.32 15.68 -10.00
C ILE A 137 9.01 15.36 -11.34
N VAL A 138 10.14 16.01 -11.59
CA VAL A 138 10.92 15.85 -12.84
C VAL A 138 11.88 14.67 -12.78
N ASN A 139 12.56 14.47 -11.64
CA ASN A 139 13.62 13.49 -11.47
C ASN A 139 13.24 12.32 -10.55
N GLY A 140 11.99 11.90 -10.59
CA GLY A 140 11.37 10.95 -9.66
C GLY A 140 12.12 9.64 -9.43
N ARG A 141 12.85 9.12 -10.41
CA ARG A 141 13.62 7.86 -10.31
C ARG A 141 14.74 7.89 -9.27
N THR A 142 15.22 9.07 -8.91
CA THR A 142 16.36 9.24 -8.00
C THR A 142 15.95 9.40 -6.54
N ILE A 143 14.69 9.74 -6.27
CA ILE A 143 14.18 10.10 -4.94
C ILE A 143 14.56 9.04 -3.88
N LYS A 144 14.22 7.79 -4.14
CA LYS A 144 14.44 6.70 -3.18
C LYS A 144 15.91 6.55 -2.79
N ARG A 145 16.80 6.57 -3.78
CA ARG A 145 18.24 6.44 -3.57
C ARG A 145 18.82 7.64 -2.81
N ASN A 146 18.34 8.85 -3.12
CA ASN A 146 18.82 10.06 -2.48
C ASN A 146 18.35 10.14 -1.02
N LEU A 147 17.10 9.81 -0.74
CA LEU A 147 16.58 9.66 0.63
C LEU A 147 17.36 8.59 1.41
N ALA A 148 17.64 7.44 0.79
CA ALA A 148 18.41 6.38 1.43
C ALA A 148 19.81 6.85 1.83
N LYS A 149 20.52 7.57 0.94
CA LYS A 149 21.83 8.17 1.25
C LYS A 149 21.78 9.11 2.45
N LYS A 150 20.71 9.92 2.57
CA LYS A 150 20.49 10.80 3.73
C LYS A 150 20.26 9.96 4.98
N ILE A 151 19.32 9.01 4.95
CA ILE A 151 18.93 8.20 6.12
C ILE A 151 20.11 7.40 6.69
N ARG A 152 20.94 6.79 5.84
CA ARG A 152 22.13 6.04 6.30
C ARG A 152 23.17 6.92 7.02
N ARG A 153 23.04 8.24 6.97
CA ARG A 153 23.93 9.20 7.65
C ARG A 153 23.29 9.82 8.90
N LEU A 154 22.03 9.50 9.18
CA LEU A 154 21.35 10.02 10.36
C LEU A 154 21.88 9.39 11.63
N ASN A 155 22.18 10.21 12.62
CA ASN A 155 22.55 9.73 13.95
C ASN A 155 21.35 9.08 14.65
N GLY A 156 21.57 8.01 15.37
CA GLY A 156 20.53 7.29 16.10
C GLY A 156 19.68 6.35 15.22
N VAL A 157 19.84 6.36 13.89
CA VAL A 157 19.09 5.49 12.97
C VAL A 157 20.00 4.38 12.46
N SER A 158 19.63 3.14 12.77
CA SER A 158 20.27 1.94 12.24
C SER A 158 19.35 1.23 11.26
N VAL A 159 19.90 0.63 10.19
CA VAL A 159 19.12 -0.09 9.17
C VAL A 159 19.65 -1.51 9.02
N LEU A 160 18.77 -2.49 9.09
CA LEU A 160 19.03 -3.86 8.67
C LEU A 160 18.24 -4.15 7.39
N ASP A 161 18.95 -4.30 6.31
CA ASP A 161 18.42 -4.73 5.02
C ASP A 161 18.23 -6.25 4.99
N ASP A 162 17.43 -6.72 4.05
CA ASP A 162 17.23 -8.14 3.72
C ASP A 162 16.61 -8.96 4.88
N ILE A 163 15.78 -8.33 5.70
CA ILE A 163 15.07 -8.99 6.80
C ILE A 163 13.62 -9.26 6.44
N GLN A 164 13.26 -10.52 6.19
CA GLN A 164 11.87 -10.96 6.13
C GLN A 164 11.33 -11.01 7.56
N ILE A 165 10.45 -10.08 7.92
CA ILE A 165 9.72 -10.10 9.18
C ILE A 165 8.64 -11.17 9.05
N THR A 166 8.62 -12.13 9.99
CA THR A 166 7.65 -13.23 9.98
C THR A 166 6.59 -13.06 11.05
N ARG A 167 6.87 -12.28 12.09
CA ARG A 167 5.97 -12.11 13.23
C ARG A 167 6.26 -10.85 14.03
N MET A 168 5.20 -10.19 14.51
CA MET A 168 5.25 -9.23 15.61
C MET A 168 4.91 -9.93 16.93
N PHE A 169 5.38 -9.37 18.05
CA PHE A 169 5.08 -9.83 19.40
C PHE A 169 4.37 -8.74 20.21
N ALA A 170 3.42 -9.16 21.03
CA ALA A 170 2.79 -8.31 22.02
C ALA A 170 2.61 -9.08 23.34
N ARG A 171 2.63 -8.35 24.46
CA ARG A 171 2.32 -8.88 25.78
C ARG A 171 1.41 -7.90 26.51
N ASP A 172 0.34 -8.40 27.11
CA ASP A 172 -0.64 -7.58 27.84
C ASP A 172 -1.19 -6.41 27.01
N GLY A 173 -1.47 -6.65 25.71
CA GLY A 173 -2.01 -5.65 24.78
C GLY A 173 -1.01 -4.59 24.34
N LYS A 174 0.29 -4.75 24.63
CA LYS A 174 1.36 -3.84 24.21
C LYS A 174 2.36 -4.56 23.31
N VAL A 175 2.80 -3.87 22.23
CA VAL A 175 3.88 -4.37 21.37
C VAL A 175 5.18 -4.53 22.16
N THR A 176 5.88 -5.65 21.92
CA THR A 176 7.16 -5.95 22.57
C THR A 176 8.31 -6.10 21.57
N GLY A 177 8.00 -6.32 20.31
CA GLY A 177 9.01 -6.47 19.27
C GLY A 177 8.55 -7.28 18.07
N CYS A 178 9.52 -7.83 17.36
CA CYS A 178 9.28 -8.71 16.21
C CYS A 178 10.37 -9.76 16.06
N MET A 179 10.15 -10.72 15.17
CA MET A 179 11.18 -11.61 14.65
C MET A 179 11.07 -11.82 13.14
N GLY A 180 12.12 -12.31 12.56
CA GLY A 180 12.24 -12.68 11.17
C GLY A 180 13.59 -13.32 10.88
N PHE A 181 13.96 -13.39 9.62
CA PHE A 181 15.26 -13.91 9.21
C PHE A 181 15.87 -13.07 8.09
N ASN A 182 17.19 -13.08 8.04
CA ASN A 182 17.92 -12.45 6.92
C ASN A 182 17.82 -13.36 5.69
N VAL A 183 17.31 -12.85 4.59
CA VAL A 183 17.00 -13.62 3.37
C VAL A 183 18.26 -14.06 2.60
N LEU A 184 19.43 -13.50 2.91
CA LEU A 184 20.70 -13.88 2.30
C LEU A 184 21.47 -14.90 3.15
N SER A 185 21.54 -14.69 4.47
CA SER A 185 22.33 -15.54 5.39
C SER A 185 21.51 -16.62 6.09
N GLY A 186 20.19 -16.46 6.21
CA GLY A 186 19.33 -17.33 7.02
C GLY A 186 19.39 -17.06 8.53
N GLU A 187 20.17 -16.07 8.97
CA GLU A 187 20.27 -15.73 10.38
C GLU A 187 18.91 -15.25 10.92
N THR A 188 18.44 -15.87 11.99
CA THR A 188 17.25 -15.41 12.71
C THR A 188 17.55 -14.10 13.42
N VAL A 189 16.69 -13.12 13.25
CA VAL A 189 16.75 -11.81 13.86
C VAL A 189 15.51 -11.61 14.72
N ALA A 190 15.69 -11.31 16.00
CA ALA A 190 14.64 -10.84 16.88
C ALA A 190 14.97 -9.43 17.38
N VAL A 191 13.95 -8.59 17.51
CA VAL A 191 14.10 -7.21 17.97
C VAL A 191 13.13 -6.95 19.10
N ALA A 192 13.65 -6.59 20.27
CA ALA A 192 12.87 -6.05 21.37
C ALA A 192 12.81 -4.53 21.27
N CYS A 193 11.66 -3.92 21.54
CA CYS A 193 11.48 -2.49 21.48
C CYS A 193 10.53 -1.97 22.58
N LYS A 194 10.61 -0.66 22.82
CA LYS A 194 9.66 0.04 23.70
C LYS A 194 8.38 0.41 22.96
N THR A 195 8.52 0.88 21.71
CA THR A 195 7.43 1.18 20.77
C THR A 195 7.80 0.74 19.35
N ALA A 196 6.83 0.62 18.46
CA ALA A 196 7.05 0.28 17.06
C ALA A 196 6.19 1.12 16.13
N VAL A 197 6.74 1.49 14.96
CA VAL A 197 6.00 2.09 13.85
C VAL A 197 5.94 1.08 12.71
N THR A 198 4.73 0.64 12.36
CA THR A 198 4.56 -0.29 11.24
C THR A 198 4.44 0.47 9.93
N CYS A 199 5.37 0.18 8.99
CA CYS A 199 5.56 0.83 7.69
C CYS A 199 5.63 -0.21 6.56
N LEU A 200 4.92 -1.35 6.69
CA LEU A 200 5.03 -2.51 5.80
C LEU A 200 4.23 -2.39 4.49
N GLY A 201 3.55 -1.26 4.28
CA GLY A 201 2.76 -0.99 3.07
C GLY A 201 1.29 -1.41 3.21
N TRP A 202 0.39 -0.53 2.78
CA TRP A 202 -1.06 -0.61 3.02
C TRP A 202 -1.85 -1.37 1.93
N HIS A 203 -1.19 -2.00 0.97
CA HIS A 203 -1.86 -2.67 -0.16
C HIS A 203 -1.16 -3.98 -0.52
N ALA A 204 -1.90 -4.88 -1.17
CA ALA A 204 -1.38 -6.09 -1.79
C ALA A 204 -2.08 -6.31 -3.14
N GLN A 205 -1.32 -6.33 -4.23
CA GLN A 205 -1.86 -6.49 -5.59
C GLN A 205 -1.66 -7.90 -6.14
N ARG A 206 -0.70 -8.65 -5.62
CA ARG A 206 -0.43 -10.02 -6.07
C ARG A 206 -1.50 -11.03 -5.63
N ALA A 207 -2.58 -10.58 -5.01
CA ALA A 207 -3.72 -11.41 -4.61
C ALA A 207 -4.59 -11.89 -5.79
N ALA A 208 -4.50 -11.24 -6.96
CA ALA A 208 -5.22 -11.60 -8.18
C ALA A 208 -4.25 -11.70 -9.35
N ASN A 209 -4.68 -12.37 -10.43
CA ASN A 209 -3.95 -12.35 -11.69
C ASN A 209 -4.21 -11.03 -12.44
N ASN A 210 -3.38 -10.75 -13.41
CA ASN A 210 -3.54 -9.62 -14.34
C ASN A 210 -3.36 -10.11 -15.79
N SER A 211 -3.62 -9.24 -16.74
CA SER A 211 -3.56 -9.55 -18.18
C SER A 211 -2.17 -9.86 -18.70
N THR A 212 -1.11 -9.59 -17.91
CA THR A 212 0.27 -9.90 -18.30
C THR A 212 0.64 -11.38 -18.06
N ASN A 213 -0.20 -12.13 -17.33
CA ASN A 213 0.09 -13.47 -16.83
C ASN A 213 1.35 -13.54 -15.93
N ASN A 214 1.84 -12.42 -15.47
CA ASN A 214 2.96 -12.32 -14.53
C ASN A 214 2.51 -11.57 -13.26
N PRO A 215 2.32 -12.27 -12.13
CA PRO A 215 1.83 -11.66 -10.89
C PRO A 215 2.82 -10.67 -10.26
N PHE A 216 4.06 -10.62 -10.77
CA PHE A 216 5.05 -9.64 -10.34
C PHE A 216 5.05 -8.37 -11.20
N ASN A 217 4.31 -8.34 -12.30
CA ASN A 217 4.15 -7.17 -13.14
C ASN A 217 2.85 -6.46 -12.78
N CYS A 218 2.82 -5.78 -11.66
CA CYS A 218 1.67 -5.08 -11.13
C CYS A 218 1.98 -3.60 -10.83
N TRP A 219 0.93 -2.81 -10.65
CA TRP A 219 1.03 -1.34 -10.54
C TRP A 219 1.92 -0.86 -9.39
N PHE A 220 1.75 -1.42 -8.18
CA PHE A 220 2.65 -1.19 -7.06
C PHE A 220 3.67 -2.32 -6.94
N THR A 221 4.55 -2.23 -5.96
CA THR A 221 5.49 -3.32 -5.72
C THR A 221 4.76 -4.64 -5.40
N PRO A 222 5.07 -5.73 -6.12
CA PRO A 222 4.46 -7.03 -5.88
C PRO A 222 4.88 -7.67 -4.54
N PHE A 223 5.88 -7.10 -3.87
CA PHE A 223 6.45 -7.62 -2.63
C PHE A 223 5.75 -7.11 -1.37
N THR A 224 4.76 -6.22 -1.50
CA THR A 224 3.82 -5.88 -0.44
C THR A 224 2.66 -6.87 -0.49
N THR A 225 2.51 -7.72 0.53
CA THR A 225 1.63 -8.88 0.52
C THR A 225 0.61 -8.92 1.66
N GLY A 226 0.46 -7.80 2.36
CA GLY A 226 -0.54 -7.67 3.42
C GLY A 226 0.00 -7.80 4.83
N SER A 227 1.31 -8.00 5.02
CA SER A 227 1.94 -8.11 6.35
C SER A 227 1.67 -6.91 7.26
N TYR A 228 1.40 -5.73 6.70
CA TYR A 228 0.96 -4.55 7.45
C TYR A 228 -0.30 -4.82 8.28
N PHE A 229 -1.24 -5.53 7.71
CA PHE A 229 -2.52 -5.88 8.35
C PHE A 229 -2.39 -7.16 9.15
N THR A 230 -1.93 -8.24 8.52
CA THR A 230 -1.97 -9.59 9.08
C THR A 230 -1.12 -9.69 10.35
N GLN A 231 0.09 -9.16 10.35
CA GLN A 231 0.96 -9.23 11.53
C GLN A 231 0.47 -8.37 12.68
N ALA A 232 -0.05 -7.17 12.40
CA ALA A 232 -0.65 -6.31 13.42
C ALA A 232 -1.95 -6.92 13.97
N TYR A 233 -2.80 -7.51 13.10
CA TYR A 233 -4.03 -8.18 13.47
C TYR A 233 -3.79 -9.36 14.41
N HIS A 234 -2.77 -10.18 14.15
CA HIS A 234 -2.44 -11.33 14.98
C HIS A 234 -1.98 -10.98 16.41
N ILE A 235 -1.52 -9.76 16.64
CA ILE A 235 -1.18 -9.26 17.98
C ILE A 235 -2.30 -8.40 18.61
N GLY A 236 -3.48 -8.32 17.97
CA GLY A 236 -4.69 -7.68 18.49
C GLY A 236 -5.01 -6.30 17.93
N ALA A 237 -4.30 -5.82 16.90
CA ALA A 237 -4.66 -4.58 16.24
C ALA A 237 -5.95 -4.75 15.41
N ALA A 238 -6.85 -3.76 15.50
CA ALA A 238 -8.03 -3.72 14.67
C ALA A 238 -7.70 -3.21 13.27
N VAL A 239 -8.30 -3.84 12.24
CA VAL A 239 -8.23 -3.42 10.85
C VAL A 239 -9.57 -2.81 10.43
N ILE A 240 -9.55 -1.71 9.70
CA ILE A 240 -10.74 -1.06 9.15
C ILE A 240 -10.68 -1.06 7.63
N ASN A 241 -11.85 -1.17 6.98
CA ASN A 241 -12.01 -1.15 5.52
C ASN A 241 -11.35 -2.34 4.78
N ALA A 242 -11.17 -3.48 5.43
CA ALA A 242 -10.67 -4.69 4.77
C ALA A 242 -11.60 -5.22 3.66
N ASP A 243 -12.84 -4.78 3.62
CA ASP A 243 -13.85 -5.06 2.59
C ASP A 243 -13.70 -4.22 1.32
N ILE A 244 -12.80 -3.25 1.28
CA ILE A 244 -12.60 -2.37 0.12
C ILE A 244 -11.55 -2.95 -0.82
N SER A 245 -11.92 -3.15 -2.10
CA SER A 245 -11.00 -3.54 -3.17
C SER A 245 -10.49 -2.29 -3.89
N GLY A 246 -9.28 -1.85 -3.58
CA GLY A 246 -8.63 -0.82 -4.38
C GLY A 246 -8.32 -1.33 -5.79
N ARG A 247 -8.46 -0.47 -6.80
CA ARG A 247 -7.98 -0.73 -8.17
C ARG A 247 -7.29 0.52 -8.68
N THR A 248 -6.30 0.37 -9.55
CA THR A 248 -5.89 1.50 -10.36
C THR A 248 -6.93 1.74 -11.45
N THR A 249 -6.96 2.93 -12.06
CA THR A 249 -7.89 3.22 -13.14
C THR A 249 -7.51 2.44 -14.39
N MET A 250 -6.67 2.97 -15.22
CA MET A 250 -6.25 2.32 -16.47
C MET A 250 -4.78 1.90 -16.43
N LEU A 251 -4.49 0.78 -17.06
CA LEU A 251 -3.15 0.28 -17.34
C LEU A 251 -3.03 -0.05 -18.82
N PRO A 252 -1.83 -0.01 -19.42
CA PRO A 252 -1.62 -0.55 -20.76
C PRO A 252 -1.95 -2.04 -20.77
N LYS A 253 -2.87 -2.45 -21.61
CA LYS A 253 -3.35 -3.83 -21.67
C LYS A 253 -2.24 -4.83 -22.01
N GLY A 254 -2.14 -5.88 -21.20
CA GLY A 254 -1.16 -6.94 -21.37
C GLY A 254 0.29 -6.50 -21.09
N TRP A 255 0.50 -5.31 -20.56
CA TRP A 255 1.83 -4.81 -20.22
C TRP A 255 2.05 -4.63 -18.71
N GLY A 256 1.01 -4.24 -17.96
CA GLY A 256 1.05 -4.05 -16.52
C GLY A 256 1.36 -2.63 -16.11
N ALA A 257 2.07 -2.49 -15.01
CA ALA A 257 2.38 -1.24 -14.37
C ALA A 257 3.29 -0.30 -15.19
N PRO A 258 3.27 1.00 -14.84
CA PRO A 258 2.46 1.68 -13.82
C PRO A 258 1.11 2.18 -14.33
N GLY A 259 0.24 2.63 -13.40
CA GLY A 259 -1.06 3.21 -13.75
C GLY A 259 -0.96 4.57 -14.46
N MET A 260 -2.03 4.92 -15.19
CA MET A 260 -2.07 6.13 -16.03
C MET A 260 -2.59 7.38 -15.29
N ASN A 261 -2.67 7.39 -13.97
CA ASN A 261 -3.23 8.50 -13.20
C ASN A 261 -2.58 9.87 -13.51
N GLY A 262 -1.25 9.91 -13.67
CA GLY A 262 -0.56 11.14 -14.06
C GLY A 262 -0.95 11.63 -15.45
N ILE A 263 -1.31 10.73 -16.36
CA ILE A 263 -1.79 11.06 -17.71
C ILE A 263 -3.22 11.62 -17.65
N ASN A 264 -4.10 11.03 -16.82
CA ASN A 264 -5.43 11.58 -16.57
C ASN A 264 -5.32 13.02 -16.03
N ASN A 265 -4.41 13.25 -15.07
CA ASN A 265 -4.20 14.57 -14.48
C ASN A 265 -3.65 15.60 -15.48
N MET A 266 -3.00 15.16 -16.55
CA MET A 266 -2.58 15.99 -17.68
C MET A 266 -3.71 16.24 -18.71
N GLY A 267 -4.88 15.62 -18.52
CA GLY A 267 -6.03 15.77 -19.42
C GLY A 267 -6.15 14.66 -20.47
N GLY A 268 -5.52 13.49 -20.28
CA GLY A 268 -5.76 12.32 -21.13
C GLY A 268 -7.24 11.91 -21.12
N HIS A 269 -7.78 11.48 -22.26
CA HIS A 269 -9.18 11.09 -22.41
C HIS A 269 -9.34 9.56 -22.41
N GLU A 270 -10.21 9.03 -21.55
CA GLU A 270 -10.59 7.62 -21.58
C GLU A 270 -11.72 7.41 -22.60
N LEU A 271 -11.47 6.55 -23.60
CA LEU A 271 -12.43 6.23 -24.65
C LEU A 271 -12.92 4.79 -24.52
N ASN A 272 -14.20 4.57 -24.82
CA ASN A 272 -14.80 3.24 -24.95
C ASN A 272 -14.53 2.63 -26.35
N ALA A 273 -15.05 1.43 -26.61
CA ALA A 273 -14.85 0.71 -27.88
C ALA A 273 -15.43 1.45 -29.12
N LEU A 274 -16.36 2.37 -28.91
CA LEU A 274 -16.92 3.22 -29.98
C LEU A 274 -16.08 4.47 -30.24
N GLY A 275 -15.01 4.70 -29.46
CA GLY A 275 -14.19 5.91 -29.52
C GLY A 275 -14.82 7.11 -28.82
N GLU A 276 -15.82 6.89 -27.96
CA GLU A 276 -16.48 7.94 -27.21
C GLU A 276 -15.78 8.17 -25.88
N ARG A 277 -15.56 9.44 -25.52
CA ARG A 277 -15.12 9.83 -24.18
C ARG A 277 -16.29 9.68 -23.21
N PHE A 278 -16.23 8.70 -22.32
CA PHE A 278 -17.41 8.26 -21.56
C PHE A 278 -17.44 8.71 -20.10
N MET A 279 -16.30 9.07 -19.50
CA MET A 279 -16.21 9.33 -18.05
C MET A 279 -17.14 10.44 -17.57
N GLY A 280 -17.50 11.41 -18.40
CA GLY A 280 -18.48 12.46 -18.07
C GLY A 280 -19.89 11.97 -17.76
N LYS A 281 -20.25 10.71 -18.12
CA LYS A 281 -21.51 10.07 -17.71
C LYS A 281 -21.50 9.71 -16.20
N TYR A 282 -20.32 9.52 -15.61
CA TYR A 282 -20.11 8.93 -14.28
C TYR A 282 -19.54 9.90 -13.26
N ASP A 283 -18.78 10.91 -13.72
CA ASP A 283 -18.18 11.93 -12.84
C ASP A 283 -18.13 13.30 -13.54
N PRO A 284 -18.60 14.38 -12.89
CA PRO A 284 -18.55 15.72 -13.47
C PRO A 284 -17.12 16.24 -13.70
N MET A 285 -16.12 15.67 -13.02
CA MET A 285 -14.70 15.98 -13.23
C MET A 285 -14.04 15.07 -14.27
N TRP A 286 -14.82 14.26 -14.99
CA TRP A 286 -14.35 13.33 -16.01
C TRP A 286 -13.25 12.39 -15.45
N GLU A 287 -12.12 12.24 -16.15
CA GLU A 287 -10.99 11.39 -15.77
C GLU A 287 -10.27 11.86 -14.49
N ASN A 288 -10.50 13.10 -14.07
CA ASN A 288 -10.00 13.65 -12.80
C ASN A 288 -10.96 13.41 -11.62
N GLY A 289 -12.08 12.75 -11.87
CA GLY A 289 -13.08 12.41 -10.87
C GLY A 289 -12.62 11.41 -9.83
N LYS A 290 -13.53 11.06 -8.91
CA LYS A 290 -13.25 10.07 -7.86
C LYS A 290 -12.89 8.73 -8.48
N ARG A 291 -11.81 8.10 -8.00
CA ARG A 291 -11.37 6.78 -8.50
C ARG A 291 -12.49 5.74 -8.51
N ARG A 292 -13.33 5.72 -7.49
CA ARG A 292 -14.51 4.85 -7.45
C ARG A 292 -15.40 5.04 -8.68
N ASN A 293 -15.69 6.29 -9.06
CA ASN A 293 -16.55 6.59 -10.21
C ASN A 293 -15.88 6.18 -11.53
N GLN A 294 -14.57 6.35 -11.65
CA GLN A 294 -13.80 5.89 -12.81
C GLN A 294 -13.91 4.36 -12.95
N ILE A 295 -13.63 3.60 -11.90
CA ILE A 295 -13.69 2.14 -11.93
C ILE A 295 -15.11 1.65 -12.18
N MET A 296 -16.10 2.16 -11.43
CA MET A 296 -17.49 1.75 -11.56
C MET A 296 -18.07 2.14 -12.93
N GLY A 297 -17.67 3.30 -13.48
CA GLY A 297 -18.08 3.77 -14.80
C GLY A 297 -17.52 2.90 -15.92
N THR A 298 -16.22 2.61 -15.91
CA THR A 298 -15.60 1.74 -16.93
C THR A 298 -16.20 0.33 -16.90
N GLU A 299 -16.40 -0.23 -15.72
CA GLU A 299 -17.06 -1.54 -15.59
C GLU A 299 -18.54 -1.49 -16.04
N GLN A 300 -19.22 -0.34 -15.90
CA GLN A 300 -20.57 -0.15 -16.40
C GLN A 300 -20.60 -0.09 -17.95
N GLU A 301 -19.66 0.62 -18.57
CA GLU A 301 -19.48 0.61 -20.04
C GLU A 301 -19.27 -0.83 -20.56
N GLN A 302 -18.46 -1.63 -19.85
CA GLN A 302 -18.27 -3.04 -20.19
C GLN A 302 -19.57 -3.85 -20.08
N LEU A 303 -20.39 -3.60 -19.05
CA LEU A 303 -21.68 -4.27 -18.86
C LEU A 303 -22.66 -3.96 -19.97
N GLU A 304 -22.63 -2.75 -20.49
CA GLU A 304 -23.50 -2.25 -21.56
C GLU A 304 -23.01 -2.64 -22.95
N GLY A 305 -21.82 -3.27 -23.05
CA GLY A 305 -21.25 -3.74 -24.31
C GLY A 305 -20.41 -2.69 -25.06
N TYR A 306 -20.06 -1.58 -24.41
CA TYR A 306 -19.24 -0.51 -24.98
C TYR A 306 -17.73 -0.72 -24.76
N GLY A 307 -17.31 -1.85 -24.27
CA GLY A 307 -15.91 -2.26 -24.08
C GLY A 307 -15.79 -3.69 -23.58
N PRO A 308 -14.59 -4.27 -23.50
CA PRO A 308 -13.35 -3.79 -24.13
C PRO A 308 -13.41 -3.83 -25.67
N PRO A 309 -12.47 -3.16 -26.40
CA PRO A 309 -11.32 -2.43 -25.87
C PRO A 309 -11.67 -1.06 -25.30
N PHE A 310 -10.82 -0.58 -24.37
CA PHE A 310 -10.81 0.81 -23.91
C PHE A 310 -9.49 1.45 -24.31
N TYR A 311 -9.48 2.78 -24.43
CA TYR A 311 -8.29 3.49 -24.87
C TYR A 311 -8.02 4.72 -24.01
N MET A 312 -6.73 5.05 -23.87
CA MET A 312 -6.26 6.35 -23.40
C MET A 312 -5.84 7.19 -24.60
N ASP A 313 -6.52 8.29 -24.84
CA ASP A 313 -6.27 9.20 -25.95
C ASP A 313 -5.53 10.47 -25.50
N MET A 314 -4.38 10.71 -26.10
CA MET A 314 -3.49 11.85 -25.84
C MET A 314 -3.22 12.64 -27.13
N ARG A 315 -3.91 12.37 -28.22
CA ARG A 315 -3.68 13.02 -29.54
C ARG A 315 -3.95 14.53 -29.52
N HIS A 316 -4.76 14.99 -28.58
CA HIS A 316 -5.10 16.41 -28.39
C HIS A 316 -4.06 17.18 -27.58
N PHE A 317 -3.04 16.51 -27.03
CA PHE A 317 -2.00 17.17 -26.25
C PHE A 317 -1.23 18.18 -27.09
N SER A 318 -0.91 19.32 -26.51
CA SER A 318 0.00 20.29 -27.10
C SER A 318 1.40 19.66 -27.30
N PRO A 319 2.25 20.21 -28.17
CA PRO A 319 3.63 19.75 -28.29
C PRO A 319 4.38 19.82 -26.96
N GLU A 320 4.09 20.79 -26.11
CA GLU A 320 4.68 20.95 -24.77
C GLU A 320 4.21 19.84 -23.81
N ASP A 321 2.90 19.55 -23.77
CA ASP A 321 2.36 18.48 -22.94
C ASP A 321 2.87 17.12 -23.39
N ALA A 322 2.91 16.87 -24.69
CA ALA A 322 3.46 15.64 -25.25
C ALA A 322 4.95 15.47 -24.90
N TYR A 323 5.73 16.56 -24.96
CA TYR A 323 7.14 16.56 -24.52
C TYR A 323 7.25 16.27 -23.03
N HIS A 324 6.44 16.95 -22.21
CA HIS A 324 6.43 16.73 -20.76
C HIS A 324 6.06 15.29 -20.41
N LEU A 325 5.03 14.73 -21.07
CA LEU A 325 4.63 13.33 -20.89
C LEU A 325 5.79 12.38 -21.22
N GLN A 326 6.40 12.54 -22.39
CA GLN A 326 7.39 11.59 -22.92
C GLN A 326 8.75 11.67 -22.19
N TYR A 327 9.21 12.87 -21.86
CA TYR A 327 10.58 13.09 -21.38
C TYR A 327 10.68 13.43 -19.89
N VAL A 328 9.57 13.69 -19.22
CA VAL A 328 9.54 14.05 -17.80
C VAL A 328 8.69 13.07 -17.02
N LEU A 329 7.39 13.00 -17.30
CA LEU A 329 6.46 12.20 -16.51
C LEU A 329 6.72 10.69 -16.66
N MET A 330 6.82 10.18 -17.89
CA MET A 330 7.08 8.75 -18.12
C MET A 330 8.43 8.29 -17.53
N PRO A 331 9.55 9.00 -17.72
CA PRO A 331 10.81 8.59 -17.11
C PRO A 331 10.83 8.70 -15.59
N ALA A 332 9.97 9.49 -14.96
CA ALA A 332 9.95 9.66 -13.51
C ALA A 332 9.58 8.37 -12.76
N ASP A 333 8.57 7.64 -13.26
CA ASP A 333 8.12 6.36 -12.69
C ASP A 333 7.43 5.45 -13.72
N LYS A 334 7.24 5.91 -14.96
CA LYS A 334 6.47 5.24 -16.02
C LYS A 334 7.30 4.89 -17.25
N GLU A 335 8.60 4.63 -17.07
CA GLU A 335 9.50 4.28 -18.18
C GLU A 335 9.00 3.08 -18.99
N THR A 336 8.31 2.14 -18.35
CA THR A 336 7.71 0.98 -19.01
C THR A 336 6.68 1.37 -20.09
N TYR A 337 6.09 2.56 -20.05
CA TYR A 337 5.24 3.07 -21.14
C TYR A 337 6.02 3.33 -22.41
N LEU A 338 7.21 3.89 -22.29
CA LEU A 338 8.08 4.12 -23.44
C LEU A 338 8.46 2.78 -24.07
N ASP A 339 8.80 1.78 -23.24
CA ASP A 339 9.08 0.41 -23.70
C ASP A 339 7.86 -0.23 -24.35
N TYR A 340 6.66 -0.04 -23.78
CA TYR A 340 5.40 -0.51 -24.36
C TYR A 340 5.16 0.09 -25.75
N CYS A 341 5.27 1.40 -25.88
CA CYS A 341 5.08 2.10 -27.15
C CYS A 341 6.13 1.64 -28.18
N ALA A 342 7.40 1.55 -27.77
CA ALA A 342 8.49 1.11 -28.65
C ALA A 342 8.30 -0.34 -29.10
N ALA A 343 7.97 -1.26 -28.21
CA ALA A 343 7.77 -2.66 -28.52
C ALA A 343 6.59 -2.92 -29.49
N ARG A 344 5.62 -2.02 -29.52
CA ARG A 344 4.41 -2.13 -30.37
C ARG A 344 4.38 -1.17 -31.53
N GLY A 345 5.42 -0.34 -31.70
CA GLY A 345 5.47 0.66 -32.77
C GLY A 345 4.38 1.74 -32.64
N ILE A 346 3.99 2.08 -31.40
CA ILE A 346 2.92 3.04 -31.12
C ILE A 346 3.53 4.44 -30.93
N ASP A 347 3.05 5.41 -31.72
CA ASP A 347 3.17 6.83 -31.39
C ASP A 347 1.87 7.29 -30.72
N PHE A 348 1.90 7.55 -29.40
CA PHE A 348 0.73 7.96 -28.63
C PHE A 348 0.14 9.31 -29.08
N ARG A 349 0.90 10.11 -29.83
CA ARG A 349 0.42 11.37 -30.42
C ARG A 349 -0.44 11.13 -31.67
N ALA A 350 -0.33 9.95 -32.27
CA ALA A 350 -1.07 9.58 -33.47
C ALA A 350 -2.15 8.52 -33.21
N THR A 351 -1.94 7.68 -32.19
CA THR A 351 -2.79 6.51 -31.91
C THR A 351 -3.11 6.42 -30.42
N PRO A 352 -4.41 6.26 -30.04
CA PRO A 352 -4.76 5.99 -28.65
C PRO A 352 -4.15 4.69 -28.16
N LEU A 353 -3.77 4.63 -26.88
CA LEU A 353 -3.23 3.43 -26.26
C LEU A 353 -4.36 2.52 -25.78
N GLU A 354 -4.34 1.23 -26.15
CA GLU A 354 -5.28 0.27 -25.58
C GLU A 354 -4.97 0.05 -24.10
N VAL A 355 -6.00 0.20 -23.26
CA VAL A 355 -5.90 0.14 -21.81
C VAL A 355 -6.97 -0.78 -21.23
N GLU A 356 -6.79 -1.14 -19.98
CA GLU A 356 -7.74 -1.91 -19.17
C GLU A 356 -7.74 -1.42 -17.73
N ILE A 357 -8.79 -1.73 -16.98
CA ILE A 357 -8.81 -1.48 -15.53
C ILE A 357 -7.71 -2.32 -14.89
N GLY A 358 -6.94 -1.69 -14.03
CA GLY A 358 -5.88 -2.37 -13.31
C GLY A 358 -6.37 -3.45 -12.37
N GLU A 359 -5.46 -4.33 -11.99
CA GLU A 359 -5.69 -5.43 -11.07
C GLU A 359 -6.21 -4.96 -9.71
N MET A 360 -6.91 -5.86 -9.03
CA MET A 360 -7.41 -5.64 -7.69
C MET A 360 -6.26 -5.52 -6.68
N ALA A 361 -6.26 -4.47 -5.89
CA ALA A 361 -5.44 -4.33 -4.71
C ALA A 361 -6.27 -4.58 -3.45
N LEU A 362 -5.87 -5.52 -2.63
CA LEU A 362 -6.41 -5.65 -1.28
C LEU A 362 -5.77 -4.59 -0.40
N SER A 363 -6.60 -3.83 0.30
CA SER A 363 -6.16 -2.70 1.11
C SER A 363 -7.00 -2.57 2.38
N GLY A 364 -6.72 -1.56 3.16
CA GLY A 364 -7.40 -1.24 4.40
C GLY A 364 -6.59 -0.23 5.17
N MET A 365 -6.86 -0.10 6.45
CA MET A 365 -6.10 0.72 7.40
C MET A 365 -6.03 -0.01 8.73
N LEU A 366 -5.02 0.25 9.54
CA LEU A 366 -5.07 -0.08 10.96
C LEU A 366 -5.92 0.97 11.67
N LEU A 367 -6.88 0.54 12.48
CA LEU A 367 -7.65 1.48 13.27
C LEU A 367 -6.72 2.14 14.29
N ALA A 368 -6.60 3.44 14.23
CA ALA A 368 -5.70 4.23 15.06
C ALA A 368 -6.41 5.45 15.66
N ASP A 369 -5.90 5.90 16.80
CA ASP A 369 -6.34 7.14 17.46
C ASP A 369 -5.74 8.40 16.80
N GLU A 370 -5.99 9.55 17.37
CA GLU A 370 -5.47 10.85 16.89
C GLU A 370 -3.94 10.94 16.90
N ARG A 371 -3.25 10.08 17.64
CA ARG A 371 -1.80 9.99 17.72
C ARG A 371 -1.20 8.93 16.80
N MET A 372 -1.99 8.35 15.91
CA MET A 372 -1.63 7.19 15.07
C MET A 372 -1.34 5.90 15.87
N GLU A 373 -1.64 5.85 17.18
CA GLU A 373 -1.52 4.63 17.97
C GLU A 373 -2.67 3.68 17.63
N THR A 374 -2.34 2.42 17.35
CA THR A 374 -3.33 1.39 17.03
C THR A 374 -4.05 0.92 18.30
N THR A 375 -4.97 -0.05 18.17
CA THR A 375 -5.58 -0.69 19.35
C THR A 375 -4.59 -1.57 20.15
N VAL A 376 -3.38 -1.76 19.66
CA VAL A 376 -2.25 -2.37 20.39
C VAL A 376 -1.35 -1.24 20.87
N LYS A 377 -1.21 -1.13 22.19
CA LYS A 377 -0.44 -0.07 22.83
C LYS A 377 1.03 -0.08 22.39
N GLY A 378 1.57 1.10 22.10
CA GLY A 378 2.94 1.27 21.63
C GLY A 378 3.17 0.87 20.16
N LEU A 379 2.13 0.41 19.43
CA LEU A 379 2.19 0.16 18.00
C LEU A 379 1.51 1.31 17.22
N PHE A 380 2.27 1.98 16.37
CA PHE A 380 1.81 3.14 15.60
C PHE A 380 1.68 2.83 14.11
N ALA A 381 0.61 3.34 13.49
CA ALA A 381 0.25 3.09 12.09
C ALA A 381 0.93 4.09 11.15
N GLY A 382 2.08 3.74 10.58
CA GLY A 382 2.83 4.61 9.66
C GLY A 382 2.30 4.66 8.22
N CYS A 383 1.47 3.69 7.80
CA CYS A 383 1.02 3.54 6.41
C CYS A 383 -0.49 3.80 6.21
N ASN A 384 -1.16 4.52 7.11
CA ASN A 384 -2.60 4.77 6.96
C ASN A 384 -2.93 5.84 5.92
N PHE A 385 -2.03 6.77 5.63
CA PHE A 385 -2.27 7.81 4.62
C PHE A 385 -1.88 7.33 3.23
N THR A 386 -2.68 7.70 2.24
CA THR A 386 -2.52 7.24 0.86
C THR A 386 -1.52 8.09 0.06
N SER A 387 -1.04 7.59 -1.07
CA SER A 387 -0.04 8.20 -1.95
C SER A 387 1.41 8.16 -1.41
N PHE A 388 2.37 8.63 -2.23
CA PHE A 388 3.76 8.78 -1.78
C PHE A 388 3.87 9.78 -0.61
N SER A 389 3.24 10.94 -0.75
CA SER A 389 3.26 11.96 0.30
C SER A 389 2.59 11.47 1.58
N GLY A 390 1.42 10.83 1.44
CA GLY A 390 0.72 10.27 2.59
C GLY A 390 1.53 9.19 3.32
N ALA A 391 2.21 8.32 2.57
CA ALA A 391 3.09 7.33 3.18
C ALA A 391 4.26 7.99 3.92
N MET A 392 4.95 8.95 3.31
CA MET A 392 6.08 9.63 3.93
C MET A 392 5.65 10.45 5.15
N CYS A 393 4.59 11.26 5.02
CA CYS A 393 4.04 12.05 6.12
C CYS A 393 3.46 11.17 7.24
N GLY A 394 2.79 10.06 6.88
CA GLY A 394 2.23 9.12 7.87
C GLY A 394 3.29 8.50 8.76
N GLY A 395 4.40 8.06 8.18
CA GLY A 395 5.55 7.58 8.95
C GLY A 395 6.16 8.67 9.84
N TYR A 396 6.29 9.89 9.32
CA TYR A 396 6.79 11.05 10.05
C TYR A 396 5.91 11.40 11.25
N VAL A 397 4.58 11.46 11.07
CA VAL A 397 3.61 11.72 12.15
C VAL A 397 3.60 10.59 13.18
N ALA A 398 3.53 9.34 12.75
CA ALA A 398 3.50 8.18 13.63
C ALA A 398 4.76 8.11 14.51
N MET A 399 5.94 8.38 13.93
CA MET A 399 7.21 8.40 14.67
C MET A 399 7.28 9.52 15.70
N ASN A 400 6.69 10.68 15.42
CA ASN A 400 6.66 11.78 16.41
C ASN A 400 6.09 11.30 17.75
N HIS A 401 4.98 10.56 17.69
CA HIS A 401 4.31 10.04 18.89
C HIS A 401 4.99 8.78 19.45
N ALA A 402 5.47 7.90 18.57
CA ALA A 402 6.17 6.69 18.98
C ALA A 402 7.45 6.99 19.77
N ALA A 403 8.21 8.01 19.35
CA ALA A 403 9.43 8.45 20.05
C ALA A 403 9.10 9.06 21.43
N ASP A 404 8.05 9.88 21.52
CA ASP A 404 7.62 10.46 22.80
C ASP A 404 7.15 9.39 23.80
N ASP A 405 6.50 8.33 23.29
CA ASP A 405 6.01 7.25 24.14
C ASP A 405 7.12 6.25 24.51
N ALA A 406 8.13 6.06 23.64
CA ALA A 406 9.29 5.24 23.97
C ALA A 406 10.03 5.73 25.23
N ALA A 407 10.01 7.02 25.50
CA ALA A 407 10.58 7.61 26.73
C ALA A 407 9.81 7.22 28.01
N LYS A 408 8.56 6.75 27.88
CA LYS A 408 7.68 6.39 29.01
C LYS A 408 7.71 4.89 29.33
N TYR A 409 8.30 4.06 28.47
CA TYR A 409 8.27 2.62 28.58
C TYR A 409 9.65 2.03 28.83
N ASP A 410 9.68 0.99 29.66
CA ASP A 410 10.85 0.13 29.81
C ASP A 410 11.01 -0.79 28.58
N MET A 411 12.26 -1.22 28.36
CA MET A 411 12.57 -2.19 27.30
C MET A 411 11.84 -3.50 27.57
N ALA A 412 11.12 -3.99 26.59
CA ALA A 412 10.45 -5.28 26.67
C ALA A 412 11.44 -6.43 26.61
N SER A 413 11.14 -7.51 27.30
CA SER A 413 11.85 -8.78 27.14
C SER A 413 11.06 -9.70 26.21
N LEU A 414 11.74 -10.32 25.25
CA LEU A 414 11.17 -11.37 24.41
C LEU A 414 11.42 -12.75 25.03
N ASP A 415 10.45 -13.64 24.88
CA ASP A 415 10.59 -15.04 25.34
C ASP A 415 11.45 -15.82 24.33
N GLU A 416 12.63 -16.25 24.75
CA GLU A 416 13.53 -17.02 23.88
C GLU A 416 12.98 -18.40 23.52
N GLY A 417 12.14 -18.99 24.35
CA GLY A 417 11.46 -20.25 24.04
C GLY A 417 10.46 -20.08 22.91
N GLU A 418 9.70 -18.98 22.95
CA GLU A 418 8.79 -18.61 21.87
C GLU A 418 9.55 -18.33 20.57
N ILE A 419 10.66 -17.58 20.60
CA ILE A 419 11.50 -17.32 19.42
C ILE A 419 11.99 -18.63 18.80
N ARG A 420 12.49 -19.59 19.61
CA ARG A 420 12.95 -20.90 19.10
C ARG A 420 11.83 -21.71 18.47
N ALA A 421 10.66 -21.71 19.09
CA ALA A 421 9.49 -22.43 18.57
C ALA A 421 9.03 -21.86 17.22
N TRP A 422 9.06 -20.54 17.07
CA TRP A 422 8.70 -19.90 15.80
C TRP A 422 9.79 -20.07 14.74
N LYS A 423 11.08 -19.95 15.11
CA LYS A 423 12.19 -20.27 14.20
C LYS A 423 12.03 -21.67 13.60
N GLU A 424 11.75 -22.67 14.43
CA GLU A 424 11.55 -24.04 14.00
C GLU A 424 10.42 -24.17 12.95
N LYS A 425 9.28 -23.49 13.19
CA LYS A 425 8.16 -23.45 12.26
C LYS A 425 8.49 -22.70 10.96
N ASP A 426 9.13 -21.54 11.08
CA ASP A 426 9.45 -20.69 9.94
C ASP A 426 10.45 -21.38 9.00
N GLU A 427 11.41 -22.13 9.53
CA GLU A 427 12.43 -22.87 8.77
C GLU A 427 11.98 -24.28 8.32
N ALA A 428 10.87 -24.80 8.83
CA ALA A 428 10.40 -26.14 8.50
C ALA A 428 10.30 -26.42 6.98
N PRO A 429 9.88 -25.46 6.12
CA PRO A 429 9.85 -25.69 4.68
C PRO A 429 11.21 -25.99 4.04
N LEU A 430 12.31 -25.48 4.60
CA LEU A 430 13.68 -25.77 4.12
C LEU A 430 14.08 -27.23 4.32
N ARG A 431 13.48 -27.89 5.30
CA ARG A 431 13.77 -29.28 5.67
C ARG A 431 12.75 -30.28 5.11
N ASN A 432 11.67 -29.79 4.49
CA ASN A 432 10.62 -30.66 3.95
C ASN A 432 11.05 -31.32 2.64
N GLY A 433 11.55 -32.55 2.73
CA GLY A 433 11.97 -33.39 1.60
C GLY A 433 10.88 -34.31 1.05
N ALA A 434 9.61 -34.17 1.44
CA ALA A 434 8.54 -35.04 0.97
C ALA A 434 8.38 -34.93 -0.57
N PRO A 435 8.23 -36.04 -1.30
CA PRO A 435 8.15 -36.05 -2.77
C PRO A 435 6.99 -35.22 -3.33
N ASN A 436 5.90 -35.12 -2.57
CA ASN A 436 4.68 -34.40 -2.92
C ASN A 436 4.54 -33.04 -2.18
N ALA A 437 5.63 -32.53 -1.61
CA ALA A 437 5.63 -31.23 -0.96
C ALA A 437 5.42 -30.12 -1.99
N LEU A 438 4.58 -29.15 -1.64
CA LEU A 438 4.18 -28.04 -2.50
C LEU A 438 5.28 -26.99 -2.58
N THR A 439 5.58 -26.51 -3.78
CA THR A 439 6.43 -25.34 -3.97
C THR A 439 5.68 -24.06 -3.57
N CYS A 440 6.41 -22.94 -3.45
CA CYS A 440 5.79 -21.62 -3.26
C CYS A 440 4.74 -21.33 -4.34
N THR A 441 5.03 -21.63 -5.60
CA THR A 441 4.11 -21.42 -6.72
C THR A 441 2.86 -22.30 -6.61
N ASP A 442 3.02 -23.58 -6.23
CA ASP A 442 1.89 -24.50 -6.03
C ASP A 442 0.97 -24.05 -4.88
N PHE A 443 1.50 -23.34 -3.90
CA PHE A 443 0.74 -22.80 -2.78
C PHE A 443 0.07 -21.46 -3.11
N GLU A 444 0.79 -20.55 -3.78
CA GLU A 444 0.33 -19.18 -4.03
C GLU A 444 -0.64 -19.09 -5.22
N ASN A 445 -0.40 -19.82 -6.34
CA ASN A 445 -1.28 -19.75 -7.52
C ASN A 445 -2.75 -20.07 -7.24
N PRO A 446 -3.09 -21.11 -6.44
CA PRO A 446 -4.47 -21.37 -6.09
C PRO A 446 -5.15 -20.23 -5.34
N ILE A 447 -4.42 -19.44 -4.53
CA ILE A 447 -4.96 -18.27 -3.84
C ILE A 447 -5.44 -17.25 -4.88
N ARG A 448 -4.58 -16.88 -5.84
CA ARG A 448 -4.94 -15.95 -6.92
C ARG A 448 -6.12 -16.45 -7.74
N GLN A 449 -6.14 -17.74 -8.08
CA GLN A 449 -7.23 -18.33 -8.85
C GLN A 449 -8.57 -18.25 -8.11
N VAL A 450 -8.59 -18.48 -6.80
CA VAL A 450 -9.80 -18.30 -5.97
C VAL A 450 -10.26 -16.85 -5.98
N MET A 451 -9.33 -15.90 -5.83
CA MET A 451 -9.66 -14.48 -5.84
C MET A 451 -10.19 -14.02 -7.20
N ASP A 452 -9.61 -14.48 -8.31
CA ASP A 452 -10.10 -14.17 -9.66
C ASP A 452 -11.52 -14.67 -9.90
N TYR A 453 -11.83 -15.89 -9.47
CA TYR A 453 -13.14 -16.49 -9.73
C TYR A 453 -14.24 -15.90 -8.87
N TYR A 454 -13.95 -15.52 -7.62
CA TYR A 454 -14.98 -15.21 -6.63
C TYR A 454 -14.90 -13.81 -6.03
N ALA A 455 -13.76 -13.13 -6.16
CA ALA A 455 -13.52 -11.80 -5.60
C ALA A 455 -13.24 -10.73 -6.67
N GLY A 456 -13.61 -10.96 -7.91
CA GLY A 456 -13.54 -9.99 -9.00
C GLY A 456 -14.48 -8.79 -8.78
N PHE A 457 -14.68 -8.00 -9.81
CA PHE A 457 -15.60 -6.85 -9.75
C PHE A 457 -17.04 -7.26 -9.49
N ARG A 458 -17.49 -8.37 -10.08
CA ARG A 458 -18.82 -8.94 -9.87
C ARG A 458 -18.75 -10.11 -8.91
N ARG A 459 -19.50 -10.04 -7.82
CA ARG A 459 -19.51 -11.02 -6.74
C ARG A 459 -20.92 -11.44 -6.38
N ASN A 460 -21.06 -12.55 -5.68
CA ASN A 460 -22.28 -12.98 -5.02
C ASN A 460 -21.95 -13.66 -3.69
N MET A 461 -22.90 -13.65 -2.76
CA MET A 461 -22.71 -14.20 -1.42
C MET A 461 -22.33 -15.69 -1.42
N PRO A 462 -22.99 -16.59 -2.21
CA PRO A 462 -22.61 -18.00 -2.28
C PRO A 462 -21.17 -18.20 -2.79
N GLY A 463 -20.77 -17.45 -3.84
CA GLY A 463 -19.41 -17.53 -4.40
C GLY A 463 -18.34 -17.11 -3.40
N MET A 464 -18.55 -16.03 -2.65
CA MET A 464 -17.59 -15.58 -1.63
C MET A 464 -17.47 -16.58 -0.46
N LYS A 465 -18.57 -17.24 -0.04
CA LYS A 465 -18.53 -18.32 0.96
C LYS A 465 -17.71 -19.51 0.44
N LEU A 466 -17.97 -19.95 -0.79
CA LEU A 466 -17.20 -21.02 -1.42
C LEU A 466 -15.71 -20.65 -1.56
N ALA A 467 -15.40 -19.38 -1.85
CA ALA A 467 -14.03 -18.88 -1.88
C ALA A 467 -13.33 -19.05 -0.53
N LEU A 468 -14.00 -18.68 0.57
CA LEU A 468 -13.45 -18.88 1.92
C LEU A 468 -13.19 -20.36 2.21
N GLU A 469 -14.11 -21.27 1.88
CA GLU A 469 -13.90 -22.72 2.03
C GLU A 469 -12.67 -23.20 1.25
N LYS A 470 -12.47 -22.70 0.02
CA LYS A 470 -11.29 -23.01 -0.79
C LYS A 470 -9.99 -22.45 -0.21
N LEU A 471 -10.02 -21.22 0.33
CA LEU A 471 -8.86 -20.63 1.01
C LEU A 471 -8.52 -21.41 2.30
N GLU A 472 -9.52 -21.90 3.04
CA GLU A 472 -9.29 -22.79 4.20
C GLU A 472 -8.64 -24.11 3.78
N LEU A 473 -9.06 -24.70 2.66
CA LEU A 473 -8.40 -25.89 2.10
C LEU A 473 -6.94 -25.62 1.71
N ILE A 474 -6.64 -24.42 1.19
CA ILE A 474 -5.25 -24.01 0.91
C ILE A 474 -4.48 -23.82 2.23
N ALA A 475 -5.07 -23.15 3.22
CA ALA A 475 -4.49 -22.96 4.54
C ALA A 475 -4.10 -24.28 5.21
N SER A 476 -4.95 -25.32 5.12
CA SER A 476 -4.69 -26.64 5.67
C SER A 476 -3.47 -27.35 5.07
N ARG A 477 -2.95 -26.85 3.94
CA ARG A 477 -1.75 -27.37 3.27
C ARG A 477 -0.47 -26.63 3.64
N ARG A 478 -0.54 -25.64 4.55
CA ARG A 478 0.61 -24.81 4.94
C ARG A 478 1.81 -25.61 5.45
N GLU A 479 1.57 -26.72 6.14
CA GLU A 479 2.63 -27.60 6.65
C GLU A 479 3.24 -28.52 5.57
N LYS A 480 2.62 -28.59 4.37
CA LYS A 480 3.07 -29.44 3.25
C LYS A 480 3.96 -28.71 2.25
N VAL A 481 4.31 -27.46 2.52
CA VAL A 481 5.15 -26.66 1.61
C VAL A 481 6.63 -26.99 1.79
N LYS A 482 7.42 -26.72 0.74
CA LYS A 482 8.89 -26.79 0.76
C LYS A 482 9.50 -25.53 0.17
N ALA A 483 10.70 -25.23 0.63
CA ALA A 483 11.56 -24.18 0.08
C ALA A 483 12.94 -24.78 -0.24
N LYS A 484 13.47 -24.51 -1.43
CA LYS A 484 14.81 -24.98 -1.83
C LYS A 484 15.92 -24.11 -1.25
N ASN A 485 15.60 -22.86 -0.93
CA ASN A 485 16.53 -21.85 -0.45
C ASN A 485 15.78 -20.75 0.32
N LEU A 486 16.53 -19.80 0.87
CA LEU A 486 15.98 -18.69 1.66
C LEU A 486 15.08 -17.75 0.85
N HIS A 487 15.32 -17.59 -0.44
CA HIS A 487 14.44 -16.79 -1.30
C HIS A 487 13.06 -17.46 -1.43
N GLU A 488 13.00 -18.77 -1.70
CA GLU A 488 11.72 -19.48 -1.73
C GLU A 488 11.04 -19.50 -0.35
N LEU A 489 11.81 -19.56 0.75
CA LEU A 489 11.27 -19.43 2.10
C LEU A 489 10.62 -18.05 2.30
N MET A 490 11.29 -16.96 1.92
CA MET A 490 10.73 -15.62 1.95
C MET A 490 9.41 -15.56 1.15
N ARG A 491 9.40 -16.15 -0.06
CA ARG A 491 8.23 -16.19 -0.92
C ARG A 491 7.05 -16.96 -0.30
N LEU A 492 7.33 -18.02 0.46
CA LEU A 492 6.29 -18.74 1.20
C LEU A 492 5.68 -17.89 2.31
N HIS A 493 6.50 -17.13 3.06
CA HIS A 493 5.96 -16.22 4.07
C HIS A 493 5.10 -15.11 3.46
N GLU A 494 5.49 -14.58 2.29
CA GLU A 494 4.66 -13.65 1.53
C GLU A 494 3.32 -14.29 1.12
N ALA A 495 3.33 -15.55 0.68
CA ALA A 495 2.11 -16.26 0.29
C ALA A 495 1.21 -16.57 1.50
N PHE A 496 1.79 -16.76 2.68
CA PHE A 496 1.02 -16.92 3.92
C PHE A 496 0.33 -15.62 4.34
N ASP A 497 1.02 -14.48 4.31
CA ASP A 497 0.42 -13.17 4.54
C ASP A 497 -0.70 -12.88 3.54
N LEU A 498 -0.46 -13.20 2.26
CA LEU A 498 -1.42 -13.02 1.19
C LEU A 498 -2.69 -13.84 1.39
N LEU A 499 -2.55 -15.11 1.79
CA LEU A 499 -3.67 -15.99 2.11
C LEU A 499 -4.53 -15.41 3.25
N GLU A 500 -3.90 -14.98 4.34
CA GLU A 500 -4.59 -14.39 5.48
C GLU A 500 -5.33 -13.10 5.09
N LEU A 501 -4.69 -12.23 4.31
CA LEU A 501 -5.33 -11.01 3.83
C LEU A 501 -6.52 -11.30 2.90
N CYS A 502 -6.41 -12.29 2.01
CA CYS A 502 -7.53 -12.72 1.14
C CYS A 502 -8.71 -13.24 1.94
N ARG A 503 -8.46 -14.03 3.00
CA ARG A 503 -9.51 -14.50 3.92
C ARG A 503 -10.18 -13.35 4.65
N MET A 504 -9.40 -12.45 5.24
CA MET A 504 -9.90 -11.24 5.90
C MET A 504 -10.76 -10.40 4.97
N HIS A 505 -10.30 -10.19 3.73
CA HIS A 505 -11.04 -9.41 2.72
C HIS A 505 -12.38 -10.04 2.38
N LEU A 506 -12.40 -11.33 2.04
CA LEU A 506 -13.65 -12.02 1.66
C LEU A 506 -14.65 -12.10 2.82
N ASP A 507 -14.17 -12.39 4.01
CA ASP A 507 -15.01 -12.44 5.20
C ASP A 507 -15.60 -11.06 5.55
N ALA A 508 -14.79 -9.99 5.43
CA ALA A 508 -15.26 -8.62 5.55
C ALA A 508 -16.31 -8.25 4.46
N CYS A 509 -16.09 -8.69 3.21
CA CYS A 509 -17.06 -8.46 2.12
C CYS A 509 -18.41 -9.16 2.39
N LEU A 510 -18.43 -10.30 3.08
CA LEU A 510 -19.67 -10.97 3.47
C LEU A 510 -20.49 -10.18 4.52
N GLN A 511 -19.84 -9.27 5.26
CA GLN A 511 -20.52 -8.39 6.21
C GLN A 511 -21.16 -7.19 5.51
N ARG A 512 -20.56 -6.67 4.41
CA ARG A 512 -21.06 -5.51 3.68
C ARG A 512 -22.08 -5.91 2.61
N ARG A 513 -23.36 -5.70 2.90
CA ARG A 513 -24.48 -6.11 2.04
C ARG A 513 -24.93 -4.98 1.12
N GLU A 514 -24.02 -4.46 0.31
CA GLU A 514 -24.29 -3.40 -0.66
C GLU A 514 -23.30 -3.47 -1.84
N SER A 515 -23.62 -2.80 -2.96
CA SER A 515 -22.75 -2.63 -4.11
C SER A 515 -22.11 -1.25 -4.17
N GLY A 516 -20.93 -1.14 -4.77
CA GLY A 516 -20.29 0.12 -5.14
C GLY A 516 -19.33 0.69 -4.10
N ARG A 517 -19.63 0.67 -2.81
CA ARG A 517 -18.75 1.23 -1.78
C ARG A 517 -17.40 0.50 -1.69
N GLY A 518 -17.41 -0.81 -1.77
CA GLY A 518 -16.20 -1.65 -1.83
C GLY A 518 -15.51 -1.69 -3.19
N MET A 519 -15.94 -0.90 -4.18
CA MET A 519 -15.50 -0.90 -5.58
C MET A 519 -15.77 -2.24 -6.30
N TYR A 520 -16.89 -2.88 -6.00
CA TYR A 520 -17.41 -4.07 -6.66
C TYR A 520 -18.94 -4.07 -6.68
N LYS A 521 -19.53 -4.90 -7.54
CA LYS A 521 -20.97 -5.17 -7.58
C LYS A 521 -21.28 -6.52 -6.94
N LEU A 522 -22.23 -6.53 -6.00
CA LEU A 522 -22.74 -7.71 -5.32
C LEU A 522 -24.13 -8.04 -5.86
N ALA A 523 -24.25 -9.20 -6.52
CA ALA A 523 -25.51 -9.58 -7.19
C ALA A 523 -26.70 -9.70 -6.22
N ASP A 524 -26.42 -10.14 -4.98
CA ASP A 524 -27.45 -10.30 -3.93
C ASP A 524 -27.92 -8.95 -3.34
N TYR A 525 -27.11 -7.89 -3.47
CA TYR A 525 -27.37 -6.54 -2.97
C TYR A 525 -26.87 -5.51 -3.99
N PRO A 526 -27.62 -5.24 -5.07
CA PRO A 526 -27.15 -4.45 -6.21
C PRO A 526 -26.98 -2.96 -5.93
N ASP A 527 -27.67 -2.45 -4.91
CA ASP A 527 -27.72 -1.02 -4.60
C ASP A 527 -26.79 -0.63 -3.44
N LEU A 528 -26.49 0.67 -3.36
CA LEU A 528 -25.87 1.29 -2.17
C LEU A 528 -26.89 1.35 -1.04
N ASP A 529 -26.48 0.96 0.17
CA ASP A 529 -27.28 1.14 1.38
C ASP A 529 -26.76 2.34 2.18
N PRO A 530 -27.54 3.43 2.33
CA PRO A 530 -27.14 4.58 3.15
C PRO A 530 -26.86 4.21 4.62
N ALA A 531 -27.50 3.17 5.16
CA ALA A 531 -27.26 2.71 6.52
C ALA A 531 -25.86 2.09 6.71
N LEU A 532 -25.23 1.66 5.62
CA LEU A 532 -23.87 1.12 5.61
C LEU A 532 -22.79 2.16 5.25
N ASP A 533 -23.11 3.46 5.27
CA ASP A 533 -22.11 4.54 5.09
C ASP A 533 -21.19 4.68 6.31
N LYS A 534 -20.53 3.57 6.65
CA LYS A 534 -19.70 3.36 7.84
C LYS A 534 -18.46 2.56 7.50
N GLY A 535 -17.41 2.71 8.31
CA GLY A 535 -16.23 1.86 8.24
C GLY A 535 -16.51 0.49 8.86
N LEU A 536 -16.11 -0.58 8.19
CA LEU A 536 -16.19 -1.93 8.74
C LEU A 536 -14.87 -2.25 9.46
N VAL A 537 -14.95 -2.53 10.75
CA VAL A 537 -13.82 -2.87 11.61
C VAL A 537 -13.83 -4.37 11.89
N VAL A 538 -12.65 -5.01 11.75
CA VAL A 538 -12.43 -6.39 12.15
C VAL A 538 -11.35 -6.46 13.23
N ARG A 539 -11.57 -7.29 14.24
CA ARG A 539 -10.62 -7.60 15.33
C ARG A 539 -10.52 -9.11 15.51
N LEU A 540 -9.41 -9.55 16.07
CA LEU A 540 -9.28 -10.93 16.53
C LEU A 540 -9.76 -11.03 17.97
N GLU A 541 -10.87 -11.71 18.20
CA GLU A 541 -11.43 -11.97 19.54
C GLU A 541 -11.50 -13.47 19.78
N ASN A 542 -10.82 -13.95 20.81
CA ASN A 542 -10.76 -15.38 21.14
C ASN A 542 -10.36 -16.28 19.95
N GLY A 543 -9.45 -15.79 19.10
CA GLY A 543 -8.96 -16.53 17.94
C GLY A 543 -9.88 -16.50 16.71
N SER A 544 -10.98 -15.74 16.76
CA SER A 544 -11.94 -15.61 15.65
C SER A 544 -12.15 -14.15 15.25
N PRO A 545 -12.46 -13.86 13.97
CA PRO A 545 -12.80 -12.50 13.53
C PRO A 545 -14.09 -12.01 14.19
N ALA A 546 -14.06 -10.81 14.78
CA ALA A 546 -15.22 -10.10 15.28
C ALA A 546 -15.38 -8.77 14.52
N TYR A 547 -16.60 -8.47 14.09
CA TYR A 547 -16.91 -7.32 13.24
C TYR A 547 -17.73 -6.28 13.98
N SER A 548 -17.44 -5.00 13.71
CA SER A 548 -18.21 -3.86 14.18
C SER A 548 -18.21 -2.74 13.15
N TRP A 549 -19.15 -1.80 13.28
CA TRP A 549 -19.26 -0.65 12.39
C TRP A 549 -18.79 0.61 13.09
N LEU A 550 -17.95 1.38 12.41
CA LEU A 550 -17.47 2.68 12.85
C LEU A 550 -18.20 3.77 12.07
N GLU A 551 -18.95 4.63 12.77
CA GLU A 551 -19.56 5.82 12.19
C GLU A 551 -18.48 6.79 11.69
N LYS A 552 -18.79 7.54 10.62
CA LYS A 552 -17.96 8.69 10.26
C LYS A 552 -17.97 9.67 11.44
N GLN A 553 -16.81 10.18 11.77
CA GLN A 553 -16.73 11.30 12.71
C GLN A 553 -17.50 12.50 12.12
N ALA A 554 -18.26 13.21 12.94
CA ALA A 554 -18.96 14.40 12.48
C ALA A 554 -17.96 15.44 11.94
N LEU A 555 -18.38 16.13 10.88
CA LEU A 555 -17.60 17.20 10.25
C LEU A 555 -17.43 18.38 11.22
#